data_e728b996939420ae22b95df5e7517c2c
#
_entry.id   e728b996939420ae22b95df5e7517c2c
#
_cell.length_a   1.000
_cell.length_b   1.000
_cell.length_c   1.000
_cell.angle_alpha   90.00
_cell.angle_beta   90.00
_cell.angle_gamma   90.00
#
_symmetry.space_group_name_H-M   'P 1'
#
loop_
_entity.id
_entity.type
_entity.pdbx_description
1 polymer ?
#
loop_
_entity_poly.entity_id
_entity_poly.type
_entity_poly.pdbx_seq_one_letter_code
_entity_poly.pdbx_strand_id
1 'polypeptide(L)'
;MDDSNSHWPKNQAESQVPAATPDEAGARLAAIRHEIDAVDQDLLALFNQRAALSLEVGRIKAHVPGIIFKPLREKEVLDSLASRNPGPLPDDHLRAI
;
A
#
# COMPACT_ATOMS: atom_id res chain seq x y z
N MET A 1 15.63 -3.59 -16.44
CA MET A 1 15.71 -3.18 -15.78
C MET A 1 16.04 -2.70 -15.45
N ASP A 2 15.79 -2.46 -15.70
CA ASP A 2 15.93 -1.89 -15.10
C ASP A 2 15.56 -1.51 -14.86
N ASP A 3 15.04 -1.70 -14.92
CA ASP A 3 14.62 -1.32 -14.39
C ASP A 3 14.14 -0.93 -14.26
N SER A 4 13.78 -1.16 -14.70
CA SER A 4 13.25 -0.59 -14.38
C SER A 4 12.72 -0.38 -13.70
N ASN A 5 12.38 -0.43 -13.46
CA ASN A 5 11.88 0.06 -12.58
C ASN A 5 12.45 0.86 -11.73
N SER A 6 12.45 1.88 -11.88
CA SER A 6 13.42 2.30 -11.28
C SER A 6 13.37 3.23 -10.22
N HIS A 7 12.37 3.80 -9.80
CA HIS A 7 12.29 4.50 -8.56
C HIS A 7 12.15 3.55 -7.36
N TRP A 8 12.09 2.30 -7.63
CA TRP A 8 12.28 1.31 -6.59
C TRP A 8 13.72 1.44 -6.09
N PRO A 9 13.97 1.57 -4.78
CA PRO A 9 15.32 1.83 -4.27
C PRO A 9 16.17 0.58 -4.26
N LYS A 10 16.30 -0.03 -5.39
CA LYS A 10 16.99 -1.31 -5.45
C LYS A 10 18.50 -1.13 -5.27
N ASN A 11 19.05 -0.01 -5.66
CA ASN A 11 20.47 0.24 -5.46
C ASN A 11 20.83 0.28 -3.98
N GLN A 12 19.99 0.89 -3.20
CA GLN A 12 20.22 0.94 -1.76
C GLN A 12 20.14 -0.45 -1.14
N ALA A 13 19.13 -1.21 -1.54
CA ALA A 13 18.96 -2.54 -1.00
C ALA A 13 20.13 -3.44 -1.36
N GLU A 14 20.57 -3.36 -2.60
CA GLU A 14 21.65 -4.22 -3.06
C GLU A 14 22.98 -3.86 -2.43
N SER A 15 23.24 -2.58 -2.27
CA SER A 15 24.52 -2.14 -1.73
C SER A 15 24.63 -2.39 -0.23
N GLN A 16 23.52 -2.58 0.45
CA GLN A 16 23.51 -2.76 1.90
C GLN A 16 23.43 -4.21 2.33
N VAL A 17 23.18 -5.10 1.40
CA VAL A 17 23.08 -6.51 1.72
C VAL A 17 24.49 -7.12 1.74
N PRO A 18 24.98 -7.53 2.90
CA PRO A 18 26.30 -8.17 2.94
C PRO A 18 26.24 -9.55 2.34
N ALA A 19 27.40 -10.04 1.93
CA ALA A 19 27.50 -11.41 1.50
C ALA A 19 27.14 -12.31 2.67
N ALA A 20 26.16 -13.17 2.49
CA ALA A 20 25.64 -14.00 3.57
C ALA A 20 25.74 -15.48 3.17
N THR A 21 25.90 -16.33 4.16
CA THR A 21 25.82 -17.77 3.93
C THR A 21 24.37 -18.11 3.61
N PRO A 22 24.14 -19.29 2.98
CA PRO A 22 22.76 -19.72 2.72
C PRO A 22 21.90 -19.77 3.97
N ASP A 23 22.47 -20.19 5.12
CA ASP A 23 21.73 -20.26 6.37
C ASP A 23 21.35 -18.86 6.88
N GLU A 24 22.30 -17.92 6.78
CA GLU A 24 22.02 -16.55 7.18
C GLU A 24 20.99 -15.92 6.28
N ALA A 25 21.08 -16.18 4.98
CA ALA A 25 20.11 -15.66 4.02
C ALA A 25 18.70 -16.23 4.31
N GLY A 26 18.63 -17.53 4.61
CA GLY A 26 17.36 -18.16 4.94
C GLY A 26 16.72 -17.59 6.19
N ALA A 27 17.54 -17.37 7.23
CA ALA A 27 17.04 -16.78 8.48
C ALA A 27 16.54 -15.37 8.24
N ARG A 28 17.27 -14.60 7.44
CA ARG A 28 16.87 -13.23 7.15
C ARG A 28 15.58 -13.17 6.33
N LEU A 29 15.45 -14.06 5.35
CA LEU A 29 14.21 -14.15 4.56
C LEU A 29 13.02 -14.50 5.44
N ALA A 30 13.20 -15.43 6.36
CA ALA A 30 12.13 -15.80 7.28
C ALA A 30 11.72 -14.61 8.16
N ALA A 31 12.70 -13.85 8.66
CA ALA A 31 12.42 -12.67 9.47
C ALA A 31 11.66 -11.63 8.68
N ILE A 32 12.07 -11.38 7.43
CA ILE A 32 11.40 -10.41 6.56
C ILE A 32 9.96 -10.85 6.29
N ARG A 33 9.74 -12.14 6.06
CA ARG A 33 8.38 -12.64 5.83
C ARG A 33 7.49 -12.44 7.04
N HIS A 34 8.02 -12.60 8.25
CA HIS A 34 7.26 -12.29 9.45
C HIS A 34 6.89 -10.82 9.52
N GLU A 35 7.79 -9.93 9.11
CA GLU A 35 7.51 -8.51 9.07
C GLU A 35 6.44 -8.19 8.03
N ILE A 36 6.50 -8.83 6.87
CA ILE A 36 5.48 -8.66 5.83
C ILE A 36 4.13 -9.15 6.35
N ASP A 37 4.09 -10.30 7.02
CA ASP A 37 2.84 -10.81 7.58
C ASP A 37 2.22 -9.83 8.57
N ALA A 38 3.03 -9.19 9.40
CA ALA A 38 2.54 -8.20 10.34
C ALA A 38 1.97 -6.98 9.61
N VAL A 39 2.65 -6.51 8.56
CA VAL A 39 2.15 -5.40 7.74
C VAL A 39 0.83 -5.78 7.07
N ASP A 40 0.73 -7.02 6.58
CA ASP A 40 -0.50 -7.49 5.94
C ASP A 40 -1.67 -7.48 6.92
N GLN A 41 -1.44 -7.84 8.18
CA GLN A 41 -2.48 -7.77 9.20
C GLN A 41 -2.93 -6.33 9.43
N ASP A 42 -1.98 -5.40 9.46
CA ASP A 42 -2.29 -3.98 9.61
C ASP A 42 -3.09 -3.48 8.42
N LEU A 43 -2.73 -3.91 7.21
CA LEU A 43 -3.47 -3.54 6.00
C LEU A 43 -4.91 -4.03 6.07
N LEU A 44 -5.10 -5.28 6.49
CA LEU A 44 -6.43 -5.84 6.61
C LEU A 44 -7.27 -5.03 7.58
N ALA A 45 -6.70 -4.67 8.72
CA ALA A 45 -7.41 -3.85 9.71
C ALA A 45 -7.80 -2.50 9.13
N LEU A 46 -6.89 -1.87 8.39
CA LEU A 46 -7.15 -0.56 7.78
C LEU A 46 -8.19 -0.65 6.68
N PHE A 47 -8.16 -1.70 5.86
CA PHE A 47 -9.18 -1.90 4.84
C PHE A 47 -10.56 -2.06 5.48
N ASN A 48 -10.65 -2.80 6.56
CA ASN A 48 -11.93 -2.99 7.27
C ASN A 48 -12.41 -1.69 7.90
N GLN A 49 -11.49 -0.89 8.44
CA GLN A 49 -11.82 0.41 8.99
C GLN A 49 -12.39 1.31 7.90
N ARG A 50 -11.75 1.33 6.74
CA ARG A 50 -12.22 2.12 5.61
C ARG A 50 -13.57 1.64 5.12
N ALA A 51 -13.76 0.33 5.08
CA ALA A 51 -15.04 -0.24 4.68
C ALA A 51 -16.18 0.18 5.63
N ALA A 52 -15.90 0.16 6.92
CA ALA A 52 -16.89 0.59 7.92
C ALA A 52 -17.29 2.04 7.72
N LEU A 53 -16.32 2.90 7.45
CA LEU A 53 -16.57 4.31 7.19
C LEU A 53 -17.36 4.50 5.90
N SER A 54 -17.06 3.72 4.87
CA SER A 54 -17.80 3.77 3.61
C SER A 54 -19.28 3.37 3.81
N LEU A 55 -19.52 2.36 4.64
CA LEU A 55 -20.89 1.96 4.97
C LEU A 55 -21.62 3.09 5.67
N GLU A 56 -20.94 3.80 6.55
CA GLU A 56 -21.53 4.93 7.25
C GLU A 56 -21.92 6.04 6.28
N VAL A 57 -21.05 6.35 5.31
CA VAL A 57 -21.37 7.30 4.26
C VAL A 57 -22.62 6.87 3.50
N GLY A 58 -22.71 5.57 3.17
CA GLY A 58 -23.91 5.06 2.49
C GLY A 58 -25.18 5.24 3.30
N ARG A 59 -25.12 5.04 4.61
CA ARG A 59 -26.29 5.26 5.48
C ARG A 59 -26.72 6.71 5.48
N ILE A 60 -25.76 7.63 5.54
CA ILE A 60 -26.05 9.06 5.50
C ILE A 60 -26.73 9.42 4.19
N LYS A 61 -26.18 8.96 3.06
CA LYS A 61 -26.76 9.25 1.75
C LYS A 61 -28.18 8.72 1.62
N ALA A 62 -28.46 7.59 2.23
CA ALA A 62 -29.79 6.98 2.17
C ALA A 62 -30.82 7.78 2.96
N HIS A 63 -30.39 8.50 3.99
CA HIS A 63 -31.31 9.22 4.89
C HIS A 63 -31.36 10.72 4.66
N VAL A 64 -30.51 11.26 3.82
CA VAL A 64 -30.45 12.70 3.56
C VAL A 64 -30.58 12.95 2.07
N PRO A 65 -31.79 13.11 1.55
CA PRO A 65 -31.99 13.38 0.12
C PRO A 65 -31.30 14.69 -0.27
N GLY A 66 -30.76 14.70 -1.47
CA GLY A 66 -30.11 15.90 -1.99
C GLY A 66 -28.62 15.98 -1.78
N ILE A 67 -28.05 15.04 -1.02
CA ILE A 67 -26.60 14.98 -0.91
C ILE A 67 -26.02 14.60 -2.27
N ILE A 68 -25.07 15.40 -2.74
CA ILE A 68 -24.45 15.17 -4.05
C ILE A 68 -23.50 13.99 -3.97
N PHE A 69 -23.73 13.01 -4.83
CA PHE A 69 -22.84 11.87 -4.96
C PHE A 69 -21.65 12.25 -5.82
N LYS A 70 -20.44 11.91 -5.36
CA LYS A 70 -19.20 12.15 -6.12
C LYS A 70 -18.68 10.84 -6.69
N PRO A 71 -19.05 10.46 -7.90
CA PRO A 71 -18.63 9.18 -8.46
C PRO A 71 -17.14 9.08 -8.72
N LEU A 72 -16.44 10.22 -8.77
CA LEU A 72 -15.00 10.23 -9.01
C LEU A 72 -14.18 10.24 -7.72
N ARG A 73 -14.82 9.97 -6.58
CA ARG A 73 -14.13 10.01 -5.29
C ARG A 73 -12.94 9.05 -5.24
N GLU A 74 -13.07 7.87 -5.85
CA GLU A 74 -11.97 6.91 -5.86
C GLU A 74 -10.74 7.47 -6.55
N LYS A 75 -10.95 8.13 -7.70
CA LYS A 75 -9.84 8.74 -8.41
C LYS A 75 -9.19 9.82 -7.58
N GLU A 76 -9.99 10.65 -6.93
CA GLU A 76 -9.47 11.70 -6.05
C GLU A 76 -8.62 11.12 -4.93
N VAL A 77 -9.08 10.03 -4.33
CA VAL A 77 -8.35 9.37 -3.25
C VAL A 77 -7.02 8.83 -3.76
N LEU A 78 -7.03 8.14 -4.90
CA LEU A 78 -5.81 7.59 -5.47
C LEU A 78 -4.82 8.66 -5.88
N ASP A 79 -5.31 9.75 -6.47
CA ASP A 79 -4.46 10.88 -6.85
C ASP A 79 -3.84 11.52 -5.61
N SER A 80 -4.62 11.68 -4.56
CA SER A 80 -4.12 12.24 -3.32
C SER A 80 -3.06 11.36 -2.69
N LEU A 81 -3.30 10.05 -2.66
CA LEU A 81 -2.33 9.11 -2.10
C LEU A 81 -1.05 9.09 -2.92
N ALA A 82 -1.17 9.09 -4.25
CA ALA A 82 -0.02 9.09 -5.13
C ALA A 82 0.82 10.35 -4.93
N SER A 83 0.18 11.50 -4.75
CA SER A 83 0.90 12.76 -4.57
C SER A 83 1.66 12.81 -3.25
N ARG A 84 1.28 11.97 -2.28
CA ARG A 84 1.92 11.93 -0.96
C ARG A 84 2.76 10.67 -0.76
N ASN A 85 2.84 9.84 -1.79
CA ASN A 85 3.54 8.57 -1.69
C ASN A 85 5.07 8.79 -1.68
N PRO A 86 5.74 8.50 -0.56
CA PRO A 86 7.19 8.68 -0.49
C PRO A 86 7.98 7.52 -1.10
N GLY A 87 7.30 6.50 -1.63
CA GLY A 87 7.95 5.30 -2.07
C GLY A 87 8.27 4.38 -0.91
N PRO A 88 8.84 3.22 -1.16
CA PRO A 88 9.32 2.69 -2.44
C PRO A 88 8.23 2.12 -3.34
N LEU A 89 6.96 2.11 -2.92
CA LEU A 89 5.88 1.59 -3.77
C LEU A 89 5.69 2.51 -4.97
N PRO A 90 5.80 1.99 -6.21
CA PRO A 90 5.54 2.79 -7.41
C PRO A 90 4.09 3.25 -7.45
N ASP A 91 3.86 4.46 -7.96
CA ASP A 91 2.50 5.00 -8.05
C ASP A 91 1.58 4.13 -8.89
N ASP A 92 2.12 3.51 -9.94
CA ASP A 92 1.33 2.60 -10.79
C ASP A 92 0.79 1.43 -9.96
N HIS A 93 1.62 0.90 -9.08
CA HIS A 93 1.22 -0.22 -8.24
C HIS A 93 0.22 0.22 -7.18
N LEU A 94 0.39 1.43 -6.67
CA LEU A 94 -0.56 2.00 -5.72
C LEU A 94 -1.95 2.08 -6.33
N ARG A 95 -2.05 2.54 -7.59
CA ARG A 95 -3.33 2.69 -8.27
C ARG A 95 -3.95 1.36 -8.64
N ALA A 96 -3.16 0.29 -8.66
CA ALA A 96 -3.63 -1.05 -9.02
C ALA A 96 -4.20 -1.83 -7.83
N ILE A 97 -4.03 -1.32 -6.64
CA ILE A 97 -4.50 -2.01 -5.43
C ILE A 97 -6.02 -2.04 -5.34
#